data_c7ff115796510ce3ed2daa51fdee6402
#
_entry.id   c7ff115796510ce3ed2daa51fdee6402
#
_cell.length_a   1.000
_cell.length_b   1.000
_cell.length_c   1.000
_cell.angle_alpha   90.00
_cell.angle_beta   90.00
_cell.angle_gamma   90.00
#
_symmetry.space_group_name_H-M   'P 1'
#
loop_
_entity.id
_entity.type
_entity.pdbx_description
1 polymer ?
#
loop_
_entity_poly.entity_id
_entity_poly.type
_entity_poly.pdbx_seq_one_letter_code
_entity_poly.pdbx_strand_id
1 'polypeptide(L)'
;MVIKGNIVKNILLAGMAMLWATGAIAHSPLKSTIPADDAIISEVPTEVLLNFKGDIRLTRVTIKHADNDAIKMDISGHDGFIKNYAIPIETTGFGIHVIDWRGLGADGHALNGKFSFLVE
;
A
#
# COMPACT_ATOMS: atom_id res chain seq x y z
N MET A 1 5.86 26.06 47.05
CA MET A 1 4.90 25.24 46.40
C MET A 1 5.46 24.53 45.20
N VAL A 2 6.19 23.51 45.49
CA VAL A 2 6.95 22.71 44.51
C VAL A 2 6.02 21.89 43.62
N ILE A 3 4.81 21.57 44.08
CA ILE A 3 3.86 20.68 43.38
C ILE A 3 3.37 21.28 42.05
N LYS A 4 3.19 22.57 41.95
CA LYS A 4 2.72 23.22 40.71
C LYS A 4 3.73 23.12 39.58
N GLY A 5 5.03 23.17 39.83
CA GLY A 5 6.07 23.03 38.82
C GLY A 5 6.13 21.63 38.26
N ASN A 6 5.87 20.61 39.07
CA ASN A 6 5.90 19.23 38.59
C ASN A 6 4.74 18.91 37.65
N ILE A 7 3.56 19.47 37.89
CA ILE A 7 2.38 19.28 37.07
C ILE A 7 2.60 19.89 35.66
N VAL A 8 3.18 21.07 35.58
CA VAL A 8 3.48 21.73 34.32
C VAL A 8 4.49 20.92 33.49
N LYS A 9 5.50 20.36 34.12
CA LYS A 9 6.49 19.50 33.45
C LYS A 9 5.84 18.26 32.83
N ASN A 10 4.91 17.63 33.52
CA ASN A 10 4.23 16.45 33.02
C ASN A 10 3.36 16.76 31.79
N ILE A 11 2.70 17.90 31.79
CA ILE A 11 1.90 18.34 30.64
C ILE A 11 2.77 18.60 29.42
N LEU A 12 3.94 19.23 29.58
CA LEU A 12 4.87 19.48 28.49
C LEU A 12 5.40 18.18 27.88
N LEU A 13 5.73 17.19 28.71
CA LEU A 13 6.20 15.89 28.21
C LEU A 13 5.12 15.16 27.41
N ALA A 14 3.86 15.22 27.82
CA ALA A 14 2.76 14.63 27.08
C ALA A 14 2.56 15.30 25.71
N GLY A 15 2.69 16.62 25.64
CA GLY A 15 2.61 17.36 24.39
C GLY A 15 3.72 16.98 23.39
N MET A 16 4.95 16.80 23.86
CA MET A 16 6.05 16.35 23.02
C MET A 16 5.83 14.95 22.48
N ALA A 17 5.33 14.03 23.28
CA ALA A 17 5.04 12.67 22.83
C ALA A 17 4.01 12.65 21.69
N MET A 18 3.00 13.49 21.73
CA MET A 18 2.01 13.61 20.65
C MET A 18 2.61 14.16 19.35
N LEU A 19 3.53 15.11 19.43
CA LEU A 19 4.21 15.65 18.25
C LEU A 19 5.04 14.59 17.54
N TRP A 20 5.67 13.68 18.26
CA TRP A 20 6.44 12.60 17.68
C TRP A 20 5.56 11.60 16.92
N ALA A 21 4.33 11.35 17.41
CA ALA A 21 3.42 10.43 16.76
C ALA A 21 2.92 10.91 15.39
N THR A 22 2.95 12.23 15.12
CA THR A 22 2.46 12.80 13.86
C THR A 22 3.55 12.96 12.80
N GLY A 23 4.82 12.72 13.12
CA GLY A 23 5.95 12.99 12.22
C GLY A 23 6.36 11.84 11.31
N ALA A 24 5.76 10.66 11.45
CA ALA A 24 6.25 9.46 10.77
C ALA A 24 5.36 9.05 9.59
N ILE A 25 5.20 9.92 8.59
CA ILE A 25 4.47 9.58 7.37
C ILE A 25 5.48 9.18 6.30
N ALA A 26 5.46 7.90 5.93
CA ALA A 26 6.27 7.42 4.83
C ALA A 26 5.64 7.80 3.49
N HIS A 27 6.46 8.25 2.54
CA HIS A 27 6.00 8.52 1.18
C HIS A 27 5.86 7.21 0.42
N SER A 28 4.66 6.92 -0.08
CA SER A 28 4.45 5.78 -0.95
C SER A 28 4.86 6.12 -2.38
N PRO A 29 5.52 5.21 -3.11
CA PRO A 29 5.76 5.39 -4.54
C PRO A 29 4.49 5.27 -5.38
N LEU A 30 3.41 4.71 -4.86
CA LEU A 30 2.12 4.66 -5.53
C LEU A 30 1.40 6.01 -5.46
N LYS A 31 0.91 6.47 -6.61
CA LYS A 31 0.03 7.61 -6.71
C LYS A 31 -1.42 7.21 -6.45
N SER A 32 -1.88 6.13 -7.08
CA SER A 32 -3.22 5.61 -6.95
C SER A 32 -3.31 4.16 -7.41
N THR A 33 -4.36 3.47 -6.99
CA THR A 33 -4.71 2.14 -7.48
C THR A 33 -6.21 2.11 -7.82
N ILE A 34 -6.58 1.18 -8.70
CA ILE A 34 -7.99 0.85 -8.98
C ILE A 34 -8.11 -0.66 -8.92
N PRO A 35 -8.88 -1.22 -7.99
CA PRO A 35 -9.64 -0.53 -6.94
C PRO A 35 -8.72 0.25 -5.98
N ALA A 36 -9.25 1.32 -5.39
CA ALA A 36 -8.53 2.08 -4.38
C ALA A 36 -8.27 1.23 -3.14
N ASP A 37 -7.22 1.57 -2.38
CA ASP A 37 -6.95 0.90 -1.12
C ASP A 37 -8.15 1.03 -0.17
N ASP A 38 -8.53 -0.09 0.47
CA ASP A 38 -9.68 -0.21 1.36
C ASP A 38 -11.05 0.01 0.68
N ALA A 39 -11.12 -0.03 -0.64
CA ALA A 39 -12.39 0.07 -1.37
C ALA A 39 -13.30 -1.12 -1.08
N ILE A 40 -14.61 -0.85 -1.07
CA ILE A 40 -15.65 -1.88 -0.99
C ILE A 40 -16.36 -1.89 -2.32
N ILE A 41 -16.35 -3.03 -3.01
CA ILE A 41 -16.90 -3.18 -4.35
C ILE A 41 -17.80 -4.42 -4.42
N SER A 42 -18.71 -4.45 -5.39
CA SER A 42 -19.70 -5.52 -5.53
C SER A 42 -19.25 -6.67 -6.41
N GLU A 43 -18.25 -6.48 -7.24
CA GLU A 43 -17.74 -7.48 -8.16
C GLU A 43 -16.21 -7.46 -8.19
N VAL A 44 -15.61 -8.64 -8.39
CA VAL A 44 -14.17 -8.72 -8.61
C VAL A 44 -13.84 -8.08 -9.96
N PRO A 45 -12.97 -7.08 -10.00
CA PRO A 45 -12.58 -6.46 -11.27
C PRO A 45 -11.78 -7.43 -12.13
N THR A 46 -11.78 -7.21 -13.43
CA THR A 46 -11.00 -8.04 -14.36
C THR A 46 -9.50 -7.75 -14.31
N GLU A 47 -9.13 -6.57 -13.84
CA GLU A 47 -7.74 -6.18 -13.68
C GLU A 47 -7.59 -5.19 -12.53
N VAL A 48 -6.38 -5.08 -12.01
CA VAL A 48 -6.00 -4.01 -11.08
C VAL A 48 -5.10 -3.03 -11.80
N LEU A 49 -5.28 -1.75 -11.49
CA LEU A 49 -4.43 -0.68 -12.02
C LEU A 49 -3.52 -0.15 -10.92
N LEU A 50 -2.24 -0.12 -11.17
CA LEU A 50 -1.24 0.49 -10.28
C LEU A 50 -0.64 1.69 -11.00
N ASN A 51 -0.85 2.86 -10.44
CA ASN A 51 -0.31 4.11 -10.97
C ASN A 51 0.77 4.63 -10.03
N PHE A 52 2.00 4.66 -10.50
CA PHE A 52 3.16 5.10 -9.73
C PHE A 52 3.46 6.58 -9.98
N LYS A 53 4.12 7.21 -9.03
CA LYS A 53 4.57 8.61 -9.13
C LYS A 53 5.73 8.77 -10.11
N GLY A 54 6.54 7.73 -10.26
CA GLY A 54 7.69 7.69 -11.17
C GLY A 54 7.73 6.35 -11.89
N ASP A 55 8.73 6.18 -12.73
CA ASP A 55 8.91 4.93 -13.47
C ASP A 55 9.42 3.84 -12.55
N ILE A 56 8.73 2.72 -12.53
CA ILE A 56 9.01 1.54 -11.70
C ILE A 56 9.05 0.32 -12.60
N ARG A 57 9.99 -0.58 -12.35
CA ARG A 57 9.99 -1.90 -12.96
C ARG A 57 9.45 -2.90 -11.95
N LEU A 58 8.24 -3.39 -12.17
CA LEU A 58 7.66 -4.44 -11.31
C LEU A 58 8.41 -5.75 -11.50
N THR A 59 8.77 -6.38 -10.40
CA THR A 59 9.45 -7.68 -10.38
C THR A 59 8.56 -8.79 -9.89
N ARG A 60 7.56 -8.49 -9.06
CA ARG A 60 6.63 -9.48 -8.55
C ARG A 60 5.35 -8.79 -8.07
N VAL A 61 4.22 -9.36 -8.43
CA VAL A 61 2.92 -8.97 -7.87
C VAL A 61 2.18 -10.24 -7.49
N THR A 62 1.62 -10.26 -6.28
CA THR A 62 0.81 -11.38 -5.79
C THR A 62 -0.56 -10.90 -5.37
N ILE A 63 -1.54 -11.78 -5.44
CA ILE A 63 -2.88 -11.55 -4.90
C ILE A 63 -3.22 -12.66 -3.91
N LYS A 64 -3.73 -12.25 -2.76
CA LYS A 64 -4.25 -13.18 -1.75
C LYS A 64 -5.73 -12.93 -1.55
N HIS A 65 -6.55 -13.93 -1.79
CA HIS A 65 -7.99 -13.88 -1.62
C HIS A 65 -8.38 -14.58 -0.32
N ALA A 66 -8.94 -13.84 0.63
CA ALA A 66 -9.36 -14.34 1.94
C ALA A 66 -8.23 -15.11 2.63
N ASP A 67 -8.49 -16.35 3.06
CA ASP A 67 -7.50 -17.20 3.73
C ASP A 67 -6.72 -18.12 2.78
N ASN A 68 -6.91 -17.97 1.48
CA ASN A 68 -6.20 -18.76 0.49
C ASN A 68 -4.74 -18.32 0.38
N ASP A 69 -3.91 -19.18 -0.18
CA ASP A 69 -2.50 -18.85 -0.43
C ASP A 69 -2.39 -17.72 -1.46
N ALA A 70 -1.36 -16.90 -1.31
CA ALA A 70 -1.05 -15.86 -2.29
C ALA A 70 -0.62 -16.49 -3.62
N ILE A 71 -1.14 -15.95 -4.71
CA ILE A 71 -0.82 -16.39 -6.07
C ILE A 71 -0.08 -15.27 -6.81
N LYS A 72 0.89 -15.64 -7.63
CA LYS A 72 1.56 -14.68 -8.50
C LYS A 72 0.63 -14.22 -9.60
N MET A 73 0.58 -12.92 -9.81
CA MET A 73 -0.14 -12.32 -10.93
C MET A 73 0.79 -12.25 -12.15
N ASP A 74 0.19 -12.30 -13.32
CA ASP A 74 0.94 -12.27 -14.58
C ASP A 74 1.31 -10.83 -14.93
N ILE A 75 2.60 -10.53 -14.86
CA ILE A 75 3.16 -9.24 -15.27
C ILE A 75 4.03 -9.34 -16.51
N SER A 76 3.95 -10.45 -17.26
CA SER A 76 4.84 -10.74 -18.40
C SER A 76 4.73 -9.75 -19.55
N GLY A 77 3.60 -9.06 -19.68
CA GLY A 77 3.44 -8.02 -20.72
C GLY A 77 4.06 -6.67 -20.40
N HIS A 78 4.69 -6.53 -19.23
CA HIS A 78 5.17 -5.24 -18.74
C HIS A 78 6.67 -5.31 -18.43
N ASP A 79 7.48 -5.20 -19.46
CA ASP A 79 8.93 -5.14 -19.33
C ASP A 79 9.40 -3.69 -19.24
N GLY A 80 10.40 -3.45 -18.39
CA GLY A 80 11.04 -2.15 -18.25
C GLY A 80 10.41 -1.25 -17.20
N PHE A 81 10.77 0.04 -17.25
CA PHE A 81 10.39 1.04 -16.26
C PHE A 81 9.23 1.88 -16.81
N ILE A 82 8.06 1.73 -16.22
CA ILE A 82 6.84 2.47 -16.60
C ILE A 82 6.09 2.94 -15.35
N LYS A 83 5.17 3.88 -15.53
CA LYS A 83 4.39 4.44 -14.41
C LYS A 83 3.09 3.70 -14.15
N ASN A 84 2.44 3.21 -15.20
CA ASN A 84 1.07 2.70 -15.11
C ASN A 84 1.04 1.24 -15.52
N TYR A 85 0.51 0.40 -14.64
CA TYR A 85 0.38 -1.03 -14.86
C TYR A 85 -1.08 -1.44 -14.80
N ALA A 86 -1.52 -2.25 -15.75
CA ALA A 86 -2.80 -2.95 -15.73
C ALA A 86 -2.49 -4.45 -15.63
N ILE A 87 -2.91 -5.08 -14.55
CA ILE A 87 -2.56 -6.48 -14.26
C ILE A 87 -3.85 -7.29 -14.15
N PRO A 88 -4.03 -8.34 -14.97
CA PRO A 88 -5.23 -9.16 -14.93
C PRO A 88 -5.42 -9.88 -13.60
N ILE A 89 -6.65 -9.94 -13.12
CA ILE A 89 -7.03 -10.73 -11.94
C ILE A 89 -7.64 -12.04 -12.42
N GLU A 90 -7.13 -13.14 -11.87
CA GLU A 90 -7.65 -14.49 -12.14
C GLU A 90 -8.45 -15.06 -10.98
N THR A 91 -8.38 -14.46 -9.79
CA THR A 91 -9.15 -14.89 -8.63
C THR A 91 -10.58 -14.36 -8.69
N THR A 92 -11.51 -15.10 -8.12
CA THR A 92 -12.93 -14.73 -8.04
C THR A 92 -13.45 -14.95 -6.63
N GLY A 93 -14.55 -14.30 -6.30
CA GLY A 93 -15.28 -14.52 -5.06
C GLY A 93 -15.30 -13.32 -4.12
N PHE A 94 -16.17 -13.41 -3.14
CA PHE A 94 -16.33 -12.40 -2.10
C PHE A 94 -15.17 -12.46 -1.11
N GLY A 95 -15.01 -11.38 -0.38
CA GLY A 95 -14.04 -11.26 0.68
C GLY A 95 -12.91 -10.29 0.38
N ILE A 96 -11.92 -10.28 1.26
CA ILE A 96 -10.78 -9.38 1.15
C ILE A 96 -9.78 -9.92 0.13
N HIS A 97 -9.34 -9.04 -0.76
CA HIS A 97 -8.26 -9.30 -1.71
C HIS A 97 -7.09 -8.39 -1.35
N VAL A 98 -5.92 -8.97 -1.15
CA VAL A 98 -4.68 -8.23 -0.83
C VAL A 98 -3.71 -8.35 -2.00
N ILE A 99 -3.33 -7.22 -2.55
CA ILE A 99 -2.32 -7.13 -3.61
C ILE A 99 -1.00 -6.70 -2.97
N ASP A 100 0.03 -7.50 -3.16
CA ASP A 100 1.38 -7.21 -2.68
C ASP A 100 2.30 -7.08 -3.90
N TRP A 101 3.04 -5.97 -4.00
CA TRP A 101 3.90 -5.74 -5.15
C TRP A 101 5.32 -5.43 -4.72
N ARG A 102 6.26 -5.79 -5.60
CA ARG A 102 7.68 -5.48 -5.48
C ARG A 102 8.19 -4.97 -6.79
N GLY A 103 9.14 -4.06 -6.73
CA GLY A 103 9.72 -3.49 -7.91
C GLY A 103 11.03 -2.77 -7.64
N LEU A 104 11.58 -2.22 -8.70
CA LEU A 104 12.79 -1.40 -8.66
C LEU A 104 12.45 0.00 -9.14
N GLY A 105 12.92 1.00 -8.42
CA GLY A 105 12.88 2.38 -8.88
C GLY A 105 13.91 2.62 -9.98
N ALA A 106 13.77 3.73 -10.70
CA ALA A 106 14.71 4.11 -11.75
C ALA A 106 16.14 4.30 -11.24
N ASP A 107 16.30 4.58 -9.95
CA ASP A 107 17.60 4.71 -9.28
C ASP A 107 18.19 3.38 -8.79
N GLY A 108 17.49 2.27 -9.04
CA GLY A 108 17.91 0.93 -8.64
C GLY A 108 17.52 0.51 -7.21
N HIS A 109 16.85 1.36 -6.45
CA HIS A 109 16.38 0.98 -5.12
C HIS A 109 15.19 0.03 -5.19
N ALA A 110 15.20 -1.00 -4.33
CA ALA A 110 14.08 -1.91 -4.18
C ALA A 110 12.92 -1.21 -3.48
N LEU A 111 11.73 -1.36 -4.05
CA LEU A 111 10.49 -0.80 -3.54
C LEU A 111 9.45 -1.91 -3.37
N ASN A 112 8.56 -1.74 -2.41
CA ASN A 112 7.46 -2.67 -2.20
C ASN A 112 6.27 -1.94 -1.59
N GLY A 113 5.12 -2.57 -1.67
CA GLY A 113 3.91 -2.08 -1.04
C GLY A 113 2.77 -3.06 -1.19
N LYS A 114 1.65 -2.72 -0.59
CA LYS A 114 0.44 -3.51 -0.72
C LYS A 114 -0.79 -2.63 -0.57
N PHE A 115 -1.88 -3.08 -1.16
CA PHE A 115 -3.20 -2.50 -0.98
C PHE A 115 -4.24 -3.61 -1.00
N SER A 116 -5.43 -3.32 -0.50
CA SER A 116 -6.49 -4.30 -0.40
C SER A 116 -7.83 -3.70 -0.79
N PHE A 117 -8.76 -4.57 -1.15
CA PHE A 117 -10.15 -4.20 -1.39
C PHE A 117 -11.06 -5.35 -0.94
N LEU A 118 -12.28 -5.01 -0.61
CA LEU A 118 -13.31 -5.95 -0.16
C LEU A 118 -14.38 -6.10 -1.24
N VAL A 119 -14.67 -7.34 -1.61
CA VAL A 119 -15.80 -7.67 -2.50
C VAL A 119 -16.92 -8.24 -1.66
N GLU A 120 -18.07 -7.56 -1.67
CA GLU A 120 -19.26 -8.00 -0.92
C GLU A 120 -20.57 -7.73 -1.65
#